data_d39782c12f65a166e62ca8a4a491411b
#
_entry.id   d39782c12f65a166e62ca8a4a491411b
#
_cell.length_a   1.000
_cell.length_b   1.000
_cell.length_c   1.000
_cell.angle_alpha   90.00
_cell.angle_beta   90.00
_cell.angle_gamma   90.00
#
_symmetry.space_group_name_H-M   'P 1'
#
loop_
_entity.id
_entity.type
_entity.pdbx_description
1 polymer ?
#
loop_
_entity_poly.entity_id
_entity_poly.type
_entity_poly.pdbx_seq_one_letter_code
_entity_poly.pdbx_strand_id
1 'polypeptide(L)'
;MTFSTIDILAILGVILFGIPHGALDWELVKHGDSHPRLVRFVCFYLGSTAAGVILWITVPTATLLLFLLITAIHFGRADPFKLCVSDVHNNFLKTANILFQGGAVSVFLPWVHWTTVAPLFTTLNANTATVADFGSPFVSLWLLAFICTVCFDISIKKISVLLGFTAYYALHNFFNPLFTFALFFCFLHSAPHYLKASEHLGTPATSPKKSFWVNTVCAWVLVIFAFAFFDKLADAIAPLLSAVFAILFALTLPHMFIVDILLPKRFFSWRITE
;
A
#
# COMPACT_ATOMS: atom_id res chain seq x y z
N MET A 1 5.88 -23.42 -7.85
CA MET A 1 6.13 -22.81 -6.53
C MET A 1 5.11 -23.36 -5.56
N THR A 2 5.53 -23.97 -4.45
CA THR A 2 4.60 -24.46 -3.41
C THR A 2 4.47 -23.35 -2.35
N PHE A 3 3.28 -22.83 -2.16
CA PHE A 3 2.99 -21.86 -1.11
C PHE A 3 2.93 -22.55 0.24
N SER A 4 3.57 -21.96 1.23
CA SER A 4 3.49 -22.43 2.60
C SER A 4 2.17 -22.00 3.27
N THR A 5 1.83 -22.61 4.39
CA THR A 5 0.68 -22.18 5.21
C THR A 5 0.81 -20.69 5.60
N ILE A 6 2.03 -20.20 5.82
CA ILE A 6 2.31 -18.80 6.16
C ILE A 6 1.99 -17.87 4.99
N ASP A 7 2.26 -18.29 3.74
CA ASP A 7 1.89 -17.51 2.54
C ASP A 7 0.36 -17.38 2.40
N ILE A 8 -0.35 -18.46 2.64
CA ILE A 8 -1.83 -18.45 2.62
C ILE A 8 -2.38 -17.53 3.70
N LEU A 9 -1.85 -17.61 4.92
CA LEU A 9 -2.23 -16.70 6.02
C LEU A 9 -1.93 -15.24 5.69
N ALA A 10 -0.78 -14.96 5.04
CA ALA A 10 -0.43 -13.63 4.57
C ALA A 10 -1.45 -13.10 3.56
N ILE A 11 -1.81 -13.89 2.55
CA ILE A 11 -2.80 -13.52 1.54
C ILE A 11 -4.18 -13.28 2.17
N LEU A 12 -4.61 -14.18 3.06
CA LEU A 12 -5.88 -14.00 3.80
C LEU A 12 -5.85 -12.74 4.68
N GLY A 13 -4.73 -12.46 5.34
CA GLY A 13 -4.54 -11.24 6.11
C GLY A 13 -4.73 -9.98 5.25
N VAL A 14 -4.12 -9.95 4.06
CA VAL A 14 -4.29 -8.85 3.11
C VAL A 14 -5.74 -8.71 2.67
N ILE A 15 -6.44 -9.81 2.37
CA ILE A 15 -7.85 -9.78 1.96
C ILE A 15 -8.74 -9.25 3.09
N LEU A 16 -8.57 -9.74 4.32
CA LEU A 16 -9.48 -9.48 5.42
C LEU A 16 -9.21 -8.14 6.11
N PHE A 17 -7.95 -7.74 6.24
CA PHE A 17 -7.55 -6.56 7.01
C PHE A 17 -6.90 -5.47 6.16
N GLY A 18 -6.26 -5.86 5.06
CA GLY A 18 -5.58 -4.92 4.17
C GLY A 18 -6.53 -4.20 3.22
N ILE A 19 -7.26 -4.94 2.38
CA ILE A 19 -8.14 -4.39 1.35
C ILE A 19 -9.23 -3.46 1.90
N PRO A 20 -9.86 -3.73 3.08
CA PRO A 20 -10.91 -2.87 3.62
C PRO A 20 -10.49 -1.45 4.01
N HIS A 21 -9.18 -1.12 4.06
CA HIS A 21 -8.75 0.21 4.54
C HIS A 21 -9.29 1.37 3.69
N GLY A 22 -9.52 1.17 2.38
CA GLY A 22 -10.16 2.14 1.48
C GLY A 22 -11.69 2.19 1.57
N ALA A 23 -12.32 1.36 2.40
CA ALA A 23 -13.78 1.28 2.48
C ALA A 23 -14.46 2.56 3.01
N LEU A 24 -13.70 3.48 3.62
CA LEU A 24 -14.18 4.79 4.07
C LEU A 24 -14.03 5.91 3.04
N ASP A 25 -13.49 5.67 1.85
CA ASP A 25 -13.19 6.69 0.83
C ASP A 25 -14.42 7.54 0.49
N TRP A 26 -15.58 6.93 0.33
CA TRP A 26 -16.82 7.67 0.09
C TRP A 26 -17.18 8.61 1.23
N GLU A 27 -17.07 8.15 2.47
CA GLU A 27 -17.39 8.98 3.64
C GLU A 27 -16.40 10.14 3.78
N LEU A 28 -15.11 9.91 3.44
CA LEU A 28 -14.09 10.95 3.44
C LEU A 28 -14.39 12.02 2.38
N VAL A 29 -14.76 11.63 1.16
CA VAL A 29 -15.16 12.57 0.10
C VAL A 29 -16.40 13.34 0.53
N LYS A 30 -17.42 12.67 1.05
CA LYS A 30 -18.64 13.29 1.53
C LYS A 30 -18.42 14.29 2.67
N HIS A 31 -17.45 14.00 3.56
CA HIS A 31 -17.08 14.91 4.65
C HIS A 31 -16.30 16.12 4.16
N GLY A 32 -15.53 15.96 3.11
CA GLY A 32 -14.65 17.00 2.54
C GLY A 32 -15.29 17.91 1.51
N ASP A 33 -16.39 17.51 0.87
CA ASP A 33 -17.08 18.23 -0.21
C ASP A 33 -18.43 18.73 0.29
N SER A 34 -18.75 20.00 -0.02
CA SER A 34 -20.04 20.60 0.29
C SER A 34 -21.20 20.06 -0.58
N HIS A 35 -20.88 19.50 -1.76
CA HIS A 35 -21.86 18.96 -2.72
C HIS A 35 -21.41 17.61 -3.33
N PRO A 36 -21.19 16.57 -2.51
CA PRO A 36 -20.71 15.28 -3.00
C PRO A 36 -21.79 14.61 -3.87
N ARG A 37 -21.42 14.26 -5.10
CA ARG A 37 -22.31 13.51 -5.99
C ARG A 37 -21.89 12.05 -6.03
N LEU A 38 -22.70 11.19 -5.41
CA LEU A 38 -22.43 9.74 -5.35
C LEU A 38 -22.17 9.13 -6.73
N VAL A 39 -22.96 9.52 -7.74
CA VAL A 39 -22.78 9.00 -9.11
C VAL A 39 -21.39 9.33 -9.67
N ARG A 40 -20.91 10.57 -9.48
CA ARG A 40 -19.55 10.96 -9.92
C ARG A 40 -18.47 10.16 -9.20
N PHE A 41 -18.63 9.98 -7.89
CA PHE A 41 -17.71 9.17 -7.10
C PHE A 41 -17.70 7.71 -7.59
N VAL A 42 -18.86 7.10 -7.76
CA VAL A 42 -18.98 5.70 -8.22
C VAL A 42 -18.40 5.54 -9.62
N CYS A 43 -18.73 6.43 -10.57
CA CYS A 43 -18.17 6.37 -11.92
C CYS A 43 -16.64 6.53 -11.91
N PHE A 44 -16.10 7.45 -11.12
CA PHE A 44 -14.66 7.64 -10.99
C PHE A 44 -14.00 6.41 -10.37
N TYR A 45 -14.57 5.91 -9.26
CA TYR A 45 -14.00 4.77 -8.53
C TYR A 45 -13.99 3.50 -9.38
N LEU A 46 -15.14 3.15 -9.97
CA LEU A 46 -15.25 1.98 -10.83
C LEU A 46 -14.45 2.13 -12.12
N GLY A 47 -14.44 3.30 -12.74
CA GLY A 47 -13.66 3.58 -13.95
C GLY A 47 -12.15 3.45 -13.70
N SER A 48 -11.64 4.02 -12.59
CA SER A 48 -10.24 3.88 -12.19
C SER A 48 -9.87 2.44 -11.85
N THR A 49 -10.74 1.74 -11.11
CA THR A 49 -10.54 0.32 -10.79
C THR A 49 -10.51 -0.54 -12.05
N ALA A 50 -11.44 -0.34 -12.98
CA ALA A 50 -11.47 -1.06 -14.25
C ALA A 50 -10.20 -0.78 -15.08
N ALA A 51 -9.76 0.48 -15.16
CA ALA A 51 -8.51 0.85 -15.81
C ALA A 51 -7.31 0.14 -15.17
N GLY A 52 -7.25 0.06 -13.85
CA GLY A 52 -6.21 -0.67 -13.12
C GLY A 52 -6.18 -2.16 -13.47
N VAL A 53 -7.35 -2.82 -13.51
CA VAL A 53 -7.45 -4.23 -13.91
C VAL A 53 -7.00 -4.42 -15.37
N ILE A 54 -7.43 -3.55 -16.29
CA ILE A 54 -7.03 -3.61 -17.70
C ILE A 54 -5.50 -3.47 -17.82
N LEU A 55 -4.89 -2.49 -17.14
CA LEU A 55 -3.43 -2.33 -17.13
C LEU A 55 -2.73 -3.56 -16.60
N TRP A 56 -3.24 -4.16 -15.52
CA TRP A 56 -2.66 -5.36 -14.93
C TRP A 56 -2.64 -6.54 -15.90
N ILE A 57 -3.70 -6.72 -16.69
CA ILE A 57 -3.83 -7.82 -17.66
C ILE A 57 -3.02 -7.55 -18.94
N THR A 58 -2.99 -6.29 -19.41
CA THR A 58 -2.40 -5.97 -20.72
C THR A 58 -0.91 -5.71 -20.66
N VAL A 59 -0.41 -5.07 -19.59
CA VAL A 59 0.99 -4.68 -19.42
C VAL A 59 1.50 -4.97 -17.99
N PRO A 60 1.49 -6.24 -17.54
CA PRO A 60 1.69 -6.62 -16.14
C PRO A 60 3.02 -6.14 -15.56
N THR A 61 4.11 -6.18 -16.30
CA THR A 61 5.44 -5.73 -15.84
C THR A 61 5.46 -4.23 -15.54
N ALA A 62 4.97 -3.42 -16.48
CA ALA A 62 4.91 -1.96 -16.28
C ALA A 62 3.94 -1.60 -15.14
N THR A 63 2.85 -2.32 -15.03
CA THR A 63 1.86 -2.14 -13.96
C THR A 63 2.43 -2.51 -12.59
N LEU A 64 3.19 -3.60 -12.48
CA LEU A 64 3.88 -3.97 -11.24
C LEU A 64 4.90 -2.89 -10.83
N LEU A 65 5.73 -2.41 -11.76
CA LEU A 65 6.68 -1.31 -11.49
C LEU A 65 5.96 -0.04 -11.03
N LEU A 66 4.89 0.33 -11.72
CA LEU A 66 4.04 1.46 -11.32
C LEU A 66 3.46 1.25 -9.93
N PHE A 67 2.96 0.05 -9.61
CA PHE A 67 2.41 -0.29 -8.31
C PHE A 67 3.45 -0.14 -7.20
N LEU A 68 4.67 -0.66 -7.39
CA LEU A 68 5.75 -0.51 -6.42
C LEU A 68 6.12 0.97 -6.20
N LEU A 69 6.13 1.77 -7.26
CA LEU A 69 6.44 3.20 -7.17
C LEU A 69 5.36 3.99 -6.43
N ILE A 70 4.09 3.82 -6.83
CA ILE A 70 2.99 4.58 -6.20
C ILE A 70 2.80 4.16 -4.74
N THR A 71 2.97 2.87 -4.41
CA THR A 71 2.88 2.40 -3.02
C THR A 71 4.05 2.90 -2.18
N ALA A 72 5.25 3.04 -2.74
CA ALA A 72 6.37 3.66 -2.02
C ALA A 72 6.03 5.10 -1.60
N ILE A 73 5.40 5.88 -2.47
CA ILE A 73 4.97 7.25 -2.14
C ILE A 73 3.81 7.23 -1.14
N HIS A 74 2.79 6.43 -1.38
CA HIS A 74 1.59 6.36 -0.55
C HIS A 74 1.89 5.88 0.88
N PHE A 75 2.63 4.78 1.02
CA PHE A 75 3.01 4.26 2.32
C PHE A 75 3.91 5.24 3.08
N GLY A 76 4.83 5.91 2.38
CA GLY A 76 5.70 6.90 3.01
C GLY A 76 4.94 8.13 3.51
N ARG A 77 3.90 8.57 2.78
CA ARG A 77 3.01 9.65 3.24
C ARG A 77 2.17 9.28 4.46
N ALA A 78 1.87 8.00 4.62
CA ALA A 78 1.19 7.49 5.81
C ALA A 78 2.04 7.57 7.08
N ASP A 79 3.35 7.82 6.95
CA ASP A 79 4.32 7.98 8.04
C ASP A 79 4.35 6.78 9.02
N PRO A 80 4.56 5.55 8.51
CA PRO A 80 4.43 4.33 9.31
C PRO A 80 5.42 4.24 10.47
N PHE A 81 6.59 4.86 10.34
CA PHE A 81 7.62 4.91 11.38
C PHE A 81 7.55 6.19 12.24
N LYS A 82 6.49 6.99 12.08
CA LYS A 82 6.23 8.22 12.85
C LYS A 82 7.38 9.23 12.83
N LEU A 83 7.96 9.44 11.65
CA LEU A 83 9.00 10.45 11.41
C LEU A 83 8.46 11.88 11.43
N CYS A 84 7.15 12.05 11.52
CA CYS A 84 6.50 13.36 11.45
C CYS A 84 6.93 14.13 10.18
N VAL A 85 6.74 13.50 9.02
CA VAL A 85 7.13 14.06 7.71
C VAL A 85 6.57 15.47 7.49
N SER A 86 5.43 15.78 8.12
CA SER A 86 4.81 17.11 8.09
C SER A 86 5.65 18.21 8.76
N ASP A 87 6.49 17.85 9.74
CA ASP A 87 7.28 18.81 10.53
C ASP A 87 8.60 19.19 9.84
N VAL A 88 8.95 18.48 8.76
CA VAL A 88 10.16 18.74 7.98
C VAL A 88 9.91 19.92 7.03
N HIS A 89 10.55 21.06 7.30
CA HIS A 89 10.40 22.28 6.50
C HIS A 89 11.09 22.20 5.13
N ASN A 90 12.13 21.39 4.99
CA ASN A 90 12.84 21.21 3.73
C ASN A 90 12.14 20.16 2.85
N ASN A 91 11.63 20.60 1.69
CA ASN A 91 10.93 19.74 0.74
C ASN A 91 11.77 18.54 0.25
N PHE A 92 13.07 18.71 0.09
CA PHE A 92 13.96 17.63 -0.29
C PHE A 92 14.03 16.54 0.80
N LEU A 93 14.26 16.95 2.06
CA LEU A 93 14.28 16.01 3.19
C LEU A 93 12.92 15.36 3.42
N LYS A 94 11.83 16.11 3.22
CA LYS A 94 10.48 15.56 3.28
C LYS A 94 10.27 14.45 2.23
N THR A 95 10.70 14.69 1.00
CA THR A 95 10.62 13.69 -0.08
C THR A 95 11.50 12.48 0.23
N ALA A 96 12.73 12.70 0.72
CA ALA A 96 13.63 11.62 1.14
C ALA A 96 12.98 10.76 2.24
N ASN A 97 12.40 11.37 3.26
CA ASN A 97 11.71 10.66 4.33
C ASN A 97 10.52 9.84 3.82
N ILE A 98 9.73 10.39 2.90
CA ILE A 98 8.61 9.67 2.26
C ILE A 98 9.14 8.43 1.50
N LEU A 99 10.14 8.62 0.64
CA LEU A 99 10.71 7.52 -0.15
C LEU A 99 11.40 6.47 0.72
N PHE A 100 12.07 6.87 1.79
CA PHE A 100 12.68 5.94 2.74
C PHE A 100 11.62 5.07 3.42
N GLN A 101 10.60 5.67 4.01
CA GLN A 101 9.58 4.94 4.77
C GLN A 101 8.75 4.00 3.89
N GLY A 102 8.22 4.50 2.78
CA GLY A 102 7.39 3.69 1.91
C GLY A 102 8.17 2.72 1.05
N GLY A 103 9.39 3.11 0.62
CA GLY A 103 10.28 2.25 -0.13
C GLY A 103 10.84 1.06 0.67
N ALA A 104 10.76 1.10 2.01
CA ALA A 104 11.18 -0.01 2.86
C ALA A 104 10.44 -1.33 2.50
N VAL A 105 9.16 -1.26 2.17
CA VAL A 105 8.36 -2.43 1.80
C VAL A 105 8.21 -2.61 0.29
N SER A 106 8.14 -1.52 -0.47
CA SER A 106 7.88 -1.59 -1.92
C SER A 106 9.15 -1.76 -2.76
N VAL A 107 10.32 -1.34 -2.24
CA VAL A 107 11.60 -1.36 -2.95
C VAL A 107 12.61 -2.25 -2.24
N PHE A 108 12.92 -1.96 -0.98
CA PHE A 108 13.99 -2.64 -0.24
C PHE A 108 13.66 -4.10 0.04
N LEU A 109 12.45 -4.40 0.55
CA LEU A 109 12.04 -5.78 0.86
C LEU A 109 12.11 -6.71 -0.38
N PRO A 110 11.53 -6.37 -1.55
CA PRO A 110 11.66 -7.19 -2.75
C PRO A 110 13.10 -7.37 -3.20
N TRP A 111 13.92 -6.34 -3.07
CA TRP A 111 15.30 -6.40 -3.52
C TRP A 111 16.19 -7.29 -2.65
N VAL A 112 16.11 -7.16 -1.32
CA VAL A 112 16.89 -7.98 -0.38
C VAL A 112 16.51 -9.46 -0.49
N HIS A 113 15.23 -9.74 -0.78
CA HIS A 113 14.71 -11.10 -0.95
C HIS A 113 14.48 -11.47 -2.42
N TRP A 114 15.28 -10.94 -3.35
CA TRP A 114 15.04 -11.10 -4.78
C TRP A 114 14.87 -12.56 -5.21
N THR A 115 15.68 -13.47 -4.67
CA THR A 115 15.59 -14.91 -4.97
C THR A 115 14.23 -15.53 -4.62
N THR A 116 13.56 -15.00 -3.62
CA THR A 116 12.22 -15.45 -3.17
C THR A 116 11.12 -14.66 -3.85
N VAL A 117 11.33 -13.36 -4.10
CA VAL A 117 10.30 -12.46 -4.64
C VAL A 117 10.20 -12.54 -6.16
N ALA A 118 11.30 -12.75 -6.88
CA ALA A 118 11.26 -12.88 -8.34
C ALA A 118 10.30 -13.99 -8.82
N PRO A 119 10.27 -15.20 -8.23
CA PRO A 119 9.25 -16.20 -8.55
C PRO A 119 7.81 -15.72 -8.30
N LEU A 120 7.57 -14.93 -7.23
CA LEU A 120 6.24 -14.33 -6.99
C LEU A 120 5.87 -13.36 -8.10
N PHE A 121 6.79 -12.50 -8.54
CA PHE A 121 6.56 -11.58 -9.66
C PHE A 121 6.31 -12.30 -10.98
N THR A 122 6.97 -13.46 -11.20
CA THR A 122 6.68 -14.31 -12.36
C THR A 122 5.25 -14.84 -12.29
N THR A 123 4.74 -15.24 -11.13
CA THR A 123 3.34 -15.69 -11.00
C THR A 123 2.34 -14.55 -11.25
N LEU A 124 2.77 -13.29 -11.14
CA LEU A 124 2.00 -12.10 -11.50
C LEU A 124 2.16 -11.71 -12.98
N ASN A 125 2.71 -12.60 -13.82
CA ASN A 125 3.01 -12.39 -15.24
C ASN A 125 4.00 -11.25 -15.52
N ALA A 126 4.80 -10.83 -14.54
CA ALA A 126 5.81 -9.82 -14.74
C ALA A 126 7.12 -10.42 -15.27
N ASN A 127 7.77 -9.71 -16.19
CA ASN A 127 9.11 -10.04 -16.65
C ASN A 127 10.14 -9.63 -15.59
N THR A 128 10.67 -10.62 -14.87
CA THR A 128 11.58 -10.38 -13.73
C THR A 128 12.92 -9.77 -14.12
N ALA A 129 13.43 -10.03 -15.34
CA ALA A 129 14.63 -9.37 -15.83
C ALA A 129 14.39 -7.85 -15.97
N THR A 130 13.29 -7.47 -16.61
CA THR A 130 12.89 -6.07 -16.74
C THR A 130 12.67 -5.42 -15.36
N VAL A 131 12.02 -6.14 -14.42
CA VAL A 131 11.83 -5.62 -13.06
C VAL A 131 13.17 -5.43 -12.34
N ALA A 132 14.14 -6.32 -12.53
CA ALA A 132 15.48 -6.19 -11.95
C ALA A 132 16.24 -4.98 -12.54
N ASP A 133 16.20 -4.81 -13.85
CA ASP A 133 16.87 -3.70 -14.56
C ASP A 133 16.33 -2.33 -14.09
N PHE A 134 15.01 -2.17 -14.04
CA PHE A 134 14.36 -0.95 -13.55
C PHE A 134 14.38 -0.82 -12.02
N GLY A 135 14.46 -1.92 -11.28
CA GLY A 135 14.50 -1.92 -9.82
C GLY A 135 15.81 -1.39 -9.25
N SER A 136 16.94 -1.65 -9.92
CA SER A 136 18.26 -1.23 -9.46
C SER A 136 18.40 0.29 -9.21
N PRO A 137 17.96 1.20 -10.11
CA PRO A 137 17.92 2.64 -9.84
C PRO A 137 17.02 3.02 -8.66
N PHE A 138 15.89 2.33 -8.47
CA PHE A 138 15.01 2.61 -7.34
C PHE A 138 15.63 2.22 -6.00
N VAL A 139 16.40 1.13 -5.95
CA VAL A 139 17.16 0.75 -4.74
C VAL A 139 18.23 1.81 -4.43
N SER A 140 18.95 2.28 -5.45
CA SER A 140 19.94 3.35 -5.27
C SER A 140 19.32 4.64 -4.76
N LEU A 141 18.15 5.01 -5.31
CA LEU A 141 17.37 6.17 -4.85
C LEU A 141 16.87 5.97 -3.42
N TRP A 142 16.41 4.77 -3.06
CA TRP A 142 15.99 4.44 -1.70
C TRP A 142 17.14 4.51 -0.71
N LEU A 143 18.34 3.99 -1.06
CA LEU A 143 19.56 4.10 -0.24
C LEU A 143 19.97 5.56 -0.03
N LEU A 144 19.89 6.38 -1.08
CA LEU A 144 20.12 7.82 -0.95
C LEU A 144 19.10 8.48 -0.02
N ALA A 145 17.82 8.13 -0.15
CA ALA A 145 16.77 8.62 0.72
C ALA A 145 16.99 8.22 2.18
N PHE A 146 17.42 6.98 2.42
CA PHE A 146 17.82 6.49 3.75
C PHE A 146 18.98 7.31 4.32
N ILE A 147 20.07 7.49 3.56
CA ILE A 147 21.24 8.26 3.99
C ILE A 147 20.83 9.70 4.31
N CYS A 148 20.06 10.36 3.44
CA CYS A 148 19.56 11.70 3.67
C CYS A 148 18.73 11.78 4.96
N THR A 149 17.81 10.84 5.17
CA THR A 149 16.98 10.80 6.38
C THR A 149 17.84 10.62 7.64
N VAL A 150 18.82 9.74 7.60
CA VAL A 150 19.68 9.44 8.76
C VAL A 150 20.69 10.56 9.05
N CYS A 151 21.30 11.15 8.03
CA CYS A 151 22.39 12.13 8.20
C CYS A 151 21.90 13.55 8.50
N PHE A 152 20.78 13.96 7.89
CA PHE A 152 20.35 15.37 7.93
C PHE A 152 19.22 15.67 8.92
N ASP A 153 18.60 14.65 9.49
CA ASP A 153 17.56 14.85 10.52
C ASP A 153 18.06 14.38 11.90
N ILE A 154 18.70 15.27 12.67
CA ILE A 154 19.41 14.97 13.94
C ILE A 154 18.50 15.12 15.19
N SER A 155 17.27 14.73 15.17
CA SER A 155 16.41 14.78 16.36
C SER A 155 16.31 13.45 17.12
N ILE A 156 15.88 13.50 18.39
CA ILE A 156 15.63 12.32 19.25
C ILE A 156 14.61 11.36 18.60
N LYS A 157 13.75 11.85 17.71
CA LYS A 157 12.81 11.06 16.91
C LYS A 157 13.50 10.01 16.02
N LYS A 158 14.77 10.19 15.65
CA LYS A 158 15.56 9.24 14.88
C LYS A 158 15.75 7.89 15.55
N ILE A 159 15.91 7.84 16.85
CA ILE A 159 16.12 6.59 17.55
C ILE A 159 14.90 5.69 17.37
N SER A 160 13.69 6.24 17.50
CA SER A 160 12.45 5.47 17.28
C SER A 160 12.30 5.00 15.85
N VAL A 161 12.75 5.79 14.87
CA VAL A 161 12.74 5.41 13.44
C VAL A 161 13.73 4.30 13.15
N LEU A 162 14.97 4.47 13.63
CA LEU A 162 15.99 3.42 13.48
C LEU A 162 15.55 2.12 14.18
N LEU A 163 14.96 2.21 15.36
CA LEU A 163 14.40 1.06 16.06
C LEU A 163 13.24 0.44 15.29
N GLY A 164 12.29 1.23 14.79
CA GLY A 164 11.17 0.77 13.97
C GLY A 164 11.64 0.11 12.68
N PHE A 165 12.59 0.72 11.98
CA PHE A 165 13.17 0.16 10.77
C PHE A 165 14.00 -1.09 11.08
N THR A 166 14.80 -1.09 12.16
CA THR A 166 15.58 -2.27 12.58
C THR A 166 14.66 -3.42 12.97
N ALA A 167 13.57 -3.15 13.69
CA ALA A 167 12.56 -4.14 14.01
C ALA A 167 11.89 -4.71 12.75
N TYR A 168 11.50 -3.84 11.81
CA TYR A 168 10.97 -4.27 10.52
C TYR A 168 12.00 -5.10 9.73
N TYR A 169 13.25 -4.64 9.67
CA TYR A 169 14.35 -5.38 9.05
C TYR A 169 14.60 -6.72 9.76
N ALA A 170 14.53 -6.79 11.08
CA ALA A 170 14.66 -8.05 11.81
C ALA A 170 13.53 -9.03 11.46
N LEU A 171 12.28 -8.55 11.37
CA LEU A 171 11.13 -9.38 11.01
C LEU A 171 11.31 -10.10 9.68
N HIS A 172 11.84 -9.44 8.65
CA HIS A 172 12.01 -10.07 7.35
C HIS A 172 13.11 -11.15 7.31
N ASN A 173 14.00 -11.24 8.32
CA ASN A 173 14.94 -12.36 8.44
C ASN A 173 14.30 -13.60 9.08
N PHE A 174 13.20 -13.43 9.83
CA PHE A 174 12.47 -14.53 10.49
C PHE A 174 11.28 -15.02 9.65
N PHE A 175 10.72 -14.17 8.81
CA PHE A 175 9.54 -14.46 8.02
C PHE A 175 9.81 -14.29 6.54
N ASN A 176 9.03 -14.99 5.70
CA ASN A 176 9.14 -14.80 4.26
C ASN A 176 8.65 -13.39 3.81
N PRO A 177 9.06 -12.90 2.64
CA PRO A 177 8.73 -11.56 2.17
C PRO A 177 7.23 -11.28 2.05
N LEU A 178 6.43 -12.27 1.65
CA LEU A 178 4.99 -12.11 1.49
C LEU A 178 4.31 -11.89 2.84
N PHE A 179 4.71 -12.64 3.87
CA PHE A 179 4.18 -12.46 5.23
C PHE A 179 4.64 -11.14 5.84
N THR A 180 5.91 -10.75 5.62
CA THR A 180 6.44 -9.46 6.08
C THR A 180 5.70 -8.29 5.42
N PHE A 181 5.40 -8.39 4.11
CA PHE A 181 4.55 -7.45 3.41
C PHE A 181 3.15 -7.38 4.04
N ALA A 182 2.52 -8.53 4.31
CA ALA A 182 1.19 -8.58 4.91
C ALA A 182 1.16 -7.95 6.31
N LEU A 183 2.17 -8.20 7.15
CA LEU A 183 2.30 -7.57 8.47
C LEU A 183 2.42 -6.05 8.35
N PHE A 184 3.29 -5.55 7.47
CA PHE A 184 3.41 -4.11 7.22
C PHE A 184 2.08 -3.53 6.73
N PHE A 185 1.51 -4.14 5.70
CA PHE A 185 0.32 -3.63 5.05
C PHE A 185 -0.90 -3.60 5.99
N CYS A 186 -1.13 -4.68 6.74
CA CYS A 186 -2.28 -4.76 7.65
C CYS A 186 -2.11 -3.88 8.90
N PHE A 187 -0.94 -3.91 9.54
CA PHE A 187 -0.77 -3.31 10.88
C PHE A 187 -0.09 -1.96 10.88
N LEU A 188 0.85 -1.70 9.97
CA LEU A 188 1.56 -0.41 9.92
C LEU A 188 0.93 0.58 8.92
N HIS A 189 0.14 0.08 7.96
CA HIS A 189 -0.54 0.92 6.98
C HIS A 189 -2.06 0.93 7.16
N SER A 190 -2.73 -0.21 6.95
CA SER A 190 -4.21 -0.26 6.86
C SER A 190 -4.91 0.06 8.18
N ALA A 191 -4.47 -0.53 9.29
CA ALA A 191 -5.09 -0.28 10.59
C ALA A 191 -4.92 1.19 11.04
N PRO A 192 -3.71 1.81 11.01
CA PRO A 192 -3.56 3.22 11.32
C PRO A 192 -4.34 4.13 10.36
N HIS A 193 -4.41 3.79 9.07
CA HIS A 193 -5.18 4.54 8.09
C HIS A 193 -6.68 4.53 8.44
N TYR A 194 -7.23 3.35 8.74
CA TYR A 194 -8.63 3.22 9.17
C TYR A 194 -8.93 4.01 10.45
N LEU A 195 -8.04 3.94 11.45
CA LEU A 195 -8.19 4.69 12.70
C LEU A 195 -8.21 6.21 12.47
N LYS A 196 -7.28 6.72 11.66
CA LYS A 196 -7.23 8.15 11.29
C LYS A 196 -8.49 8.57 10.51
N ALA A 197 -8.94 7.75 9.56
CA ALA A 197 -10.15 8.03 8.81
C ALA A 197 -11.38 8.10 9.72
N SER A 198 -11.52 7.17 10.65
CA SER A 198 -12.61 7.12 11.62
C SER A 198 -12.60 8.33 12.55
N GLU A 199 -11.42 8.72 13.05
CA GLU A 199 -11.23 9.92 13.88
C GLU A 199 -11.60 11.19 13.10
N HIS A 200 -11.12 11.34 11.87
CA HIS A 200 -11.46 12.48 11.00
C HIS A 200 -12.96 12.59 10.72
N LEU A 201 -13.65 11.45 10.61
CA LEU A 201 -15.09 11.38 10.41
C LEU A 201 -15.92 11.54 11.70
N GLY A 202 -15.26 11.66 12.86
CA GLY A 202 -15.91 11.71 14.17
C GLY A 202 -16.71 10.44 14.49
N THR A 203 -16.30 9.28 13.95
CA THR A 203 -16.98 7.99 14.16
C THR A 203 -16.09 7.05 14.97
N PRO A 204 -16.66 6.35 15.99
CA PRO A 204 -15.88 5.37 16.73
C PRO A 204 -15.38 4.24 15.80
N ALA A 205 -14.09 3.92 15.86
CA ALA A 205 -13.51 2.84 15.07
C ALA A 205 -14.13 1.45 15.39
N THR A 206 -14.68 1.30 16.59
CA THR A 206 -15.37 0.08 17.04
C THR A 206 -16.80 -0.06 16.50
N SER A 207 -17.34 1.01 15.88
CA SER A 207 -18.70 1.02 15.32
C SER A 207 -18.69 1.66 13.93
N PRO A 208 -18.15 0.96 12.92
CA PRO A 208 -18.04 1.48 11.57
C PRO A 208 -19.42 1.72 10.93
N LYS A 209 -19.50 2.76 10.09
CA LYS A 209 -20.72 3.08 9.34
C LYS A 209 -21.11 1.91 8.42
N LYS A 210 -22.40 1.80 8.11
CA LYS A 210 -22.92 0.77 7.18
C LYS A 210 -22.21 0.80 5.83
N SER A 211 -21.84 1.99 5.32
CA SER A 211 -21.09 2.16 4.08
C SER A 211 -19.73 1.45 4.09
N PHE A 212 -19.03 1.41 5.24
CA PHE A 212 -17.78 0.65 5.38
C PHE A 212 -17.98 -0.83 5.05
N TRP A 213 -19.00 -1.46 5.63
CA TRP A 213 -19.27 -2.88 5.37
C TRP A 213 -19.70 -3.15 3.93
N VAL A 214 -20.52 -2.27 3.35
CA VAL A 214 -20.93 -2.39 1.94
C VAL A 214 -19.71 -2.31 1.04
N ASN A 215 -18.85 -1.32 1.21
CA ASN A 215 -17.64 -1.17 0.37
C ASN A 215 -16.65 -2.32 0.57
N THR A 216 -16.49 -2.81 1.81
CA THR A 216 -15.67 -3.97 2.13
C THR A 216 -16.17 -5.23 1.39
N VAL A 217 -17.48 -5.50 1.46
CA VAL A 217 -18.08 -6.64 0.75
C VAL A 217 -17.91 -6.49 -0.76
N CYS A 218 -18.12 -5.29 -1.32
CA CYS A 218 -17.87 -5.04 -2.73
C CYS A 218 -16.41 -5.34 -3.13
N ALA A 219 -15.44 -4.94 -2.31
CA ALA A 219 -14.02 -5.21 -2.56
C ALA A 219 -13.72 -6.73 -2.50
N TRP A 220 -14.29 -7.46 -1.54
CA TRP A 220 -14.15 -8.93 -1.48
C TRP A 220 -14.80 -9.63 -2.68
N VAL A 221 -15.96 -9.17 -3.12
CA VAL A 221 -16.62 -9.67 -4.33
C VAL A 221 -15.71 -9.47 -5.55
N LEU A 222 -15.05 -8.32 -5.68
CA LEU A 222 -14.08 -8.09 -6.76
C LEU A 222 -12.90 -9.07 -6.71
N VAL A 223 -12.39 -9.39 -5.51
CA VAL A 223 -11.33 -10.41 -5.35
C VAL A 223 -11.81 -11.79 -5.81
N ILE A 224 -13.05 -12.16 -5.44
CA ILE A 224 -13.63 -13.46 -5.84
C ILE A 224 -13.79 -13.53 -7.36
N PHE A 225 -14.30 -12.47 -8.01
CA PHE A 225 -14.41 -12.43 -9.48
C PHE A 225 -13.03 -12.47 -10.16
N ALA A 226 -12.06 -11.73 -9.64
CA ALA A 226 -10.70 -11.77 -10.16
C ALA A 226 -10.09 -13.16 -9.98
N PHE A 227 -10.28 -13.80 -8.83
CA PHE A 227 -9.85 -15.19 -8.61
C PHE A 227 -10.45 -16.14 -9.63
N ALA A 228 -11.77 -16.10 -9.83
CA ALA A 228 -12.46 -16.94 -10.80
C ALA A 228 -12.00 -16.70 -12.25
N PHE A 229 -11.58 -15.48 -12.57
CA PHE A 229 -10.99 -15.14 -13.85
C PHE A 229 -9.58 -15.71 -14.00
N PHE A 230 -8.69 -15.48 -13.03
CA PHE A 230 -7.32 -15.97 -13.08
C PHE A 230 -7.23 -17.50 -12.96
N ASP A 231 -8.16 -18.15 -12.25
CA ASP A 231 -8.23 -19.61 -12.12
C ASP A 231 -8.42 -20.33 -13.47
N LYS A 232 -9.04 -19.66 -14.45
CA LYS A 232 -9.14 -20.15 -15.82
C LYS A 232 -7.87 -20.00 -16.65
N LEU A 233 -6.89 -19.22 -16.16
CA LEU A 233 -5.68 -18.87 -16.89
C LEU A 233 -4.41 -19.53 -16.33
N ALA A 234 -4.45 -20.05 -15.11
CA ALA A 234 -3.26 -20.57 -14.41
C ALA A 234 -3.62 -21.66 -13.37
N ASP A 235 -2.59 -22.35 -12.82
CA ASP A 235 -2.72 -23.35 -11.76
C ASP A 235 -3.10 -22.78 -10.40
N ALA A 236 -3.76 -23.60 -9.57
CA ALA A 236 -4.63 -23.25 -8.44
C ALA A 236 -4.16 -22.19 -7.41
N ILE A 237 -2.87 -21.99 -7.16
CA ILE A 237 -2.41 -21.03 -6.12
C ILE A 237 -1.97 -19.70 -6.72
N ALA A 238 -1.39 -19.71 -7.90
CA ALA A 238 -1.06 -18.50 -8.64
C ALA A 238 -2.27 -17.58 -8.92
N PRO A 239 -3.49 -18.11 -9.23
CA PRO A 239 -4.70 -17.31 -9.40
C PRO A 239 -5.09 -16.47 -8.21
N LEU A 240 -4.99 -17.00 -6.98
CA LEU A 240 -5.34 -16.23 -5.78
C LEU A 240 -4.37 -15.07 -5.54
N LEU A 241 -3.07 -15.31 -5.67
CA LEU A 241 -2.06 -14.26 -5.55
C LEU A 241 -2.27 -13.18 -6.62
N SER A 242 -2.46 -13.57 -7.88
CA SER A 242 -2.71 -12.66 -9.00
C SER A 242 -3.99 -11.84 -8.80
N ALA A 243 -5.08 -12.47 -8.33
CA ALA A 243 -6.32 -11.78 -8.04
C ALA A 243 -6.15 -10.72 -6.94
N VAL A 244 -5.49 -11.09 -5.83
CA VAL A 244 -5.28 -10.17 -4.71
C VAL A 244 -4.43 -8.98 -5.13
N PHE A 245 -3.30 -9.20 -5.81
CA PHE A 245 -2.42 -8.10 -6.22
C PHE A 245 -3.03 -7.24 -7.33
N ALA A 246 -3.76 -7.83 -8.30
CA ALA A 246 -4.46 -7.08 -9.33
C ALA A 246 -5.54 -6.17 -8.73
N ILE A 247 -6.36 -6.68 -7.80
CA ILE A 247 -7.39 -5.89 -7.13
C ILE A 247 -6.79 -4.88 -6.17
N LEU A 248 -5.73 -5.25 -5.45
CA LEU A 248 -5.02 -4.32 -4.59
C LEU A 248 -4.48 -3.12 -5.38
N PHE A 249 -3.81 -3.37 -6.52
CA PHE A 249 -3.39 -2.28 -7.42
C PHE A 249 -4.57 -1.46 -7.93
N ALA A 250 -5.59 -2.12 -8.46
CA ALA A 250 -6.74 -1.45 -9.07
C ALA A 250 -7.50 -0.56 -8.09
N LEU A 251 -7.67 -0.99 -6.83
CA LEU A 251 -8.31 -0.20 -5.77
C LEU A 251 -7.37 0.88 -5.22
N THR A 252 -6.05 0.68 -5.29
CA THR A 252 -5.07 1.70 -4.85
C THR A 252 -5.17 2.97 -5.70
N LEU A 253 -5.47 2.88 -6.99
CA LEU A 253 -5.55 4.05 -7.88
C LEU A 253 -6.58 5.09 -7.42
N PRO A 254 -7.89 4.76 -7.28
CA PRO A 254 -8.88 5.72 -6.80
C PRO A 254 -8.65 6.11 -5.34
N HIS A 255 -8.24 5.17 -4.49
CA HIS A 255 -7.94 5.43 -3.08
C HIS A 255 -6.84 6.48 -2.90
N MET A 256 -5.69 6.30 -3.55
CA MET A 256 -4.59 7.27 -3.50
C MET A 256 -4.99 8.63 -4.07
N PHE A 257 -5.77 8.66 -5.16
CA PHE A 257 -6.26 9.93 -5.70
C PHE A 257 -7.06 10.70 -4.63
N ILE A 258 -7.93 10.00 -3.91
CA ILE A 258 -8.75 10.62 -2.86
C ILE A 258 -7.88 11.09 -1.69
N VAL A 259 -7.05 10.21 -1.15
CA VAL A 259 -6.33 10.45 0.10
C VAL A 259 -5.11 11.35 -0.12
N ASP A 260 -4.34 11.13 -1.18
CA ASP A 260 -3.06 11.81 -1.41
C ASP A 260 -3.19 13.09 -2.24
N ILE A 261 -4.21 13.20 -3.10
CA ILE A 261 -4.36 14.33 -4.03
C ILE A 261 -5.54 15.21 -3.65
N LEU A 262 -6.72 14.62 -3.43
CA LEU A 262 -7.94 15.38 -3.17
C LEU A 262 -8.01 15.90 -1.73
N LEU A 263 -7.57 15.11 -0.73
CA LEU A 263 -7.69 15.42 0.69
C LEU A 263 -6.35 15.57 1.46
N PRO A 264 -5.21 15.88 0.82
CA PRO A 264 -3.88 15.77 1.44
C PRO A 264 -3.71 16.65 2.67
N LYS A 265 -4.25 17.88 2.67
CA LYS A 265 -4.12 18.84 3.77
C LYS A 265 -4.96 18.49 5.00
N ARG A 266 -5.99 17.67 4.83
CA ARG A 266 -6.92 17.31 5.92
C ARG A 266 -6.57 15.97 6.54
N PHE A 267 -6.01 15.05 5.75
CA PHE A 267 -5.75 13.67 6.17
C PHE A 267 -4.36 13.45 6.77
N PHE A 268 -3.35 14.18 6.27
CA PHE A 268 -1.96 14.04 6.72
C PHE A 268 -1.46 15.19 7.59
N SER A 269 -2.28 16.23 7.87
CA SER A 269 -1.92 17.26 8.85
C SER A 269 -2.09 16.70 10.26
N TRP A 270 -1.01 16.20 10.84
CA TRP A 270 -0.92 15.98 12.28
C TRP A 270 -1.01 17.36 12.97
N ARG A 271 -2.17 17.71 13.47
CA ARG A 271 -2.20 18.66 14.57
C ARG A 271 -1.82 17.86 15.81
N ILE A 272 -0.62 18.09 16.30
CA ILE A 272 -0.34 17.88 17.71
C ILE A 272 -1.24 18.90 18.39
N THR A 273 -2.34 18.47 18.97
CA THR A 273 -3.05 19.27 19.98
C THR A 273 -2.09 19.35 21.15
N GLU A 274 -1.64 20.59 21.43
CA GLU A 274 -0.94 20.97 22.64
C GLU A 274 -1.70 20.54 23.88
#